data_6dd1bcb483b4f840326e1fd19ee90a60
#
_entry.id   6dd1bcb483b4f840326e1fd19ee90a60
#
_cell.length_a   1.000
_cell.length_b   1.000
_cell.length_c   1.000
_cell.angle_alpha   90.00
_cell.angle_beta   90.00
_cell.angle_gamma   90.00
#
_symmetry.space_group_name_H-M   'P 1'
#
loop_
_entity.id
_entity.type
_entity.pdbx_description
1 polymer ?
#
loop_
_entity_poly.entity_id
_entity_poly.type
_entity_poly.pdbx_seq_one_letter_code
_entity_poly.pdbx_strand_id
1 'polypeptide(L)'
;WVIRSLENIFDFKVPGLGLIVVIFSIIIIGFIGSIVIKSPINAFFKRILKKAPLLETIYSSVKDLMGAFIGKKKGFKQAVFVKIFDNSTIERIGFITNEDLKKLKINEGRVLVYIPHSYNFSGNLYVVEKKYITPIDASSSEVMKLIVSGGVAEFNQSEKKE
;
A
#
# COMPACT_ATOMS: atom_id res chain seq x y z
N TRP A 1 -32.81 -11.81 -3.85
CA TRP A 1 -33.04 -12.97 -2.94
C TRP A 1 -33.12 -12.50 -1.48
N VAL A 2 -32.18 -11.72 -1.01
CA VAL A 2 -32.15 -11.18 0.38
C VAL A 2 -33.39 -10.35 0.71
N ILE A 3 -33.81 -9.48 -0.19
CA ILE A 3 -35.00 -8.61 0.01
C ILE A 3 -36.27 -9.44 0.15
N ARG A 4 -36.48 -10.49 -0.69
CA ARG A 4 -37.63 -11.40 -0.59
C ARG A 4 -37.61 -12.24 0.70
N SER A 5 -36.41 -12.62 1.19
CA SER A 5 -36.30 -13.37 2.45
C SER A 5 -36.66 -12.51 3.66
N LEU A 6 -36.34 -11.21 3.63
CA LEU A 6 -36.72 -10.24 4.68
C LEU A 6 -38.22 -9.93 4.65
N GLU A 7 -38.84 -9.84 3.47
CA GLU A 7 -40.29 -9.64 3.32
C GLU A 7 -41.10 -10.84 3.85
N ASN A 8 -40.55 -12.05 3.79
CA ASN A 8 -41.20 -13.25 4.34
C ASN A 8 -41.06 -13.40 5.86
N ILE A 9 -40.04 -12.78 6.48
CA ILE A 9 -39.83 -12.81 7.94
C ILE A 9 -40.74 -11.80 8.65
N PHE A 10 -41.00 -10.65 8.02
CA PHE A 10 -41.90 -9.64 8.54
C PHE A 10 -43.16 -9.66 7.67
N ASP A 11 -44.24 -10.23 8.15
CA ASP A 11 -45.56 -10.39 7.47
C ASP A 11 -46.19 -9.05 7.02
N PHE A 12 -45.38 -8.04 6.72
CA PHE A 12 -45.73 -6.72 6.23
C PHE A 12 -45.68 -6.64 4.72
N LYS A 13 -46.84 -6.70 4.06
CA LYS A 13 -47.02 -6.52 2.63
C LYS A 13 -46.89 -5.05 2.17
N VAL A 14 -45.90 -4.31 2.65
CA VAL A 14 -45.62 -2.94 2.19
C VAL A 14 -44.51 -2.98 1.16
N PRO A 15 -44.77 -2.69 -0.12
CA PRO A 15 -43.77 -2.69 -1.16
C PRO A 15 -42.71 -1.60 -0.84
N GLY A 16 -41.43 -2.00 -0.79
CA GLY A 16 -40.31 -1.09 -0.50
C GLY A 16 -39.80 -1.12 0.96
N LEU A 17 -40.49 -1.78 1.88
CA LEU A 17 -40.05 -1.86 3.28
C LEU A 17 -38.71 -2.59 3.42
N GLY A 18 -38.46 -3.61 2.59
CA GLY A 18 -37.18 -4.33 2.54
C GLY A 18 -36.00 -3.41 2.16
N LEU A 19 -36.21 -2.48 1.25
CA LEU A 19 -35.19 -1.50 0.86
C LEU A 19 -34.84 -0.56 2.03
N ILE A 20 -35.84 -0.09 2.76
CA ILE A 20 -35.66 0.79 3.93
C ILE A 20 -34.85 0.05 5.01
N VAL A 21 -35.20 -1.22 5.30
CA VAL A 21 -34.47 -2.04 6.28
C VAL A 21 -33.02 -2.25 5.87
N VAL A 22 -32.75 -2.52 4.60
CA VAL A 22 -31.36 -2.68 4.09
C VAL A 22 -30.57 -1.38 4.26
N ILE A 23 -31.14 -0.24 3.84
CA ILE A 23 -30.47 1.07 3.98
C ILE A 23 -30.20 1.37 5.46
N PHE A 24 -31.18 1.13 6.34
CA PHE A 24 -31.05 1.39 7.77
C PHE A 24 -29.98 0.47 8.42
N SER A 25 -29.92 -0.79 7.98
CA SER A 25 -28.89 -1.74 8.42
C SER A 25 -27.49 -1.30 8.00
N ILE A 26 -27.31 -0.81 6.77
CA ILE A 26 -26.03 -0.29 6.28
C ILE A 26 -25.62 0.94 7.10
N ILE A 27 -26.54 1.86 7.39
CA ILE A 27 -26.27 3.05 8.23
C ILE A 27 -25.84 2.64 9.63
N ILE A 28 -26.55 1.67 10.26
CA ILE A 28 -26.19 1.17 11.60
C ILE A 28 -24.81 0.53 11.58
N ILE A 29 -24.52 -0.33 10.62
CA ILE A 29 -23.20 -0.97 10.49
C ILE A 29 -22.11 0.08 10.27
N GLY A 30 -22.36 1.08 9.43
CA GLY A 30 -21.43 2.20 9.20
C GLY A 30 -21.21 3.05 10.46
N PHE A 31 -22.26 3.30 11.22
CA PHE A 31 -22.21 4.05 12.48
C PHE A 31 -21.42 3.29 13.54
N ILE A 32 -21.70 2.00 13.73
CA ILE A 32 -20.95 1.11 14.63
C ILE A 32 -19.49 1.03 14.21
N GLY A 33 -19.22 0.86 12.92
CA GLY A 33 -17.87 0.87 12.38
C GLY A 33 -17.10 2.17 12.64
N SER A 34 -17.78 3.30 12.52
CA SER A 34 -17.22 4.63 12.83
C SER A 34 -16.85 4.82 14.30
N ILE A 35 -17.67 4.29 15.22
CA ILE A 35 -17.41 4.31 16.66
C ILE A 35 -16.24 3.38 16.99
N VAL A 36 -16.20 2.20 16.38
CA VAL A 36 -15.14 1.20 16.54
C VAL A 36 -13.79 1.76 16.11
N ILE A 37 -13.74 2.48 14.99
CA ILE A 37 -12.50 3.10 14.47
C ILE A 37 -12.00 4.24 15.38
N LYS A 38 -12.90 5.01 15.99
CA LYS A 38 -12.57 6.14 16.87
C LYS A 38 -12.35 5.75 18.35
N SER A 39 -12.75 4.56 18.75
CA SER A 39 -12.76 4.07 20.14
C SER A 39 -11.40 3.44 20.53
N PRO A 40 -11.14 3.20 21.84
CA PRO A 40 -9.91 2.60 22.38
C PRO A 40 -9.57 1.19 21.89
N ILE A 41 -10.24 0.69 20.86
CA ILE A 41 -9.87 -0.53 20.14
C ILE A 41 -8.40 -0.46 19.68
N ASN A 42 -7.92 0.71 19.31
CA ASN A 42 -6.49 0.93 19.09
C ASN A 42 -5.65 0.64 20.34
N ALA A 43 -6.17 0.91 21.52
CA ALA A 43 -5.49 0.59 22.79
C ALA A 43 -5.62 -0.91 23.12
N PHE A 44 -6.75 -1.53 22.80
CA PHE A 44 -6.97 -2.96 22.99
C PHE A 44 -6.11 -3.79 22.03
N PHE A 45 -6.07 -3.44 20.74
CA PHE A 45 -5.17 -4.05 19.77
C PHE A 45 -3.70 -3.85 20.14
N LYS A 46 -3.30 -2.64 20.57
CA LYS A 46 -1.94 -2.40 21.08
C LYS A 46 -1.62 -3.25 22.32
N ARG A 47 -2.61 -3.53 23.18
CA ARG A 47 -2.41 -4.36 24.38
C ARG A 47 -2.26 -5.84 24.03
N ILE A 48 -3.00 -6.33 23.03
CA ILE A 48 -2.85 -7.70 22.50
C ILE A 48 -1.50 -7.84 21.75
N LEU A 49 -1.16 -6.87 20.90
CA LEU A 49 0.10 -6.85 20.15
C LEU A 49 1.32 -6.81 21.09
N LYS A 50 1.24 -6.08 22.22
CA LYS A 50 2.32 -6.07 23.24
C LYS A 50 2.54 -7.43 23.91
N LYS A 51 1.54 -8.30 23.94
CA LYS A 51 1.66 -9.69 24.46
C LYS A 51 2.27 -10.66 23.44
N ALA A 52 2.37 -10.24 22.17
CA ALA A 52 2.94 -11.04 21.10
C ALA A 52 3.94 -10.19 20.29
N PRO A 53 5.20 -10.08 20.75
CA PRO A 53 6.21 -9.19 20.16
C PRO A 53 6.44 -9.46 18.67
N LEU A 54 6.22 -10.69 18.22
CA LEU A 54 6.31 -11.05 16.80
C LEU A 54 5.21 -10.39 15.96
N LEU A 55 3.99 -10.31 16.50
CA LEU A 55 2.86 -9.65 15.82
C LEU A 55 3.04 -8.12 15.75
N GLU A 56 3.66 -7.52 16.77
CA GLU A 56 3.98 -6.08 16.76
C GLU A 56 4.98 -5.76 15.64
N THR A 57 6.00 -6.59 15.47
CA THR A 57 6.99 -6.43 14.40
C THR A 57 6.36 -6.57 13.02
N ILE A 58 5.50 -7.58 12.82
CA ILE A 58 4.78 -7.76 11.54
C ILE A 58 3.85 -6.58 11.28
N TYR A 59 3.06 -6.16 12.27
CA TYR A 59 2.13 -5.04 12.13
C TYR A 59 2.85 -3.72 11.82
N SER A 60 3.95 -3.41 12.54
CA SER A 60 4.72 -2.21 12.26
C SER A 60 5.34 -2.24 10.87
N SER A 61 5.88 -3.39 10.45
CA SER A 61 6.45 -3.56 9.11
C SER A 61 5.41 -3.37 8.01
N VAL A 62 4.21 -3.94 8.15
CA VAL A 62 3.10 -3.74 7.21
C VAL A 62 2.63 -2.29 7.21
N LYS A 63 2.51 -1.67 8.38
CA LYS A 63 2.12 -0.26 8.51
C LYS A 63 3.16 0.67 7.88
N ASP A 64 4.44 0.41 8.07
CA ASP A 64 5.53 1.19 7.49
C ASP A 64 5.58 1.00 5.97
N LEU A 65 5.35 -0.23 5.49
CA LEU A 65 5.20 -0.53 4.08
C LEU A 65 4.02 0.23 3.47
N MET A 66 2.84 0.15 4.09
CA MET A 66 1.64 0.89 3.64
C MET A 66 1.85 2.41 3.70
N GLY A 67 2.55 2.91 4.72
CA GLY A 67 2.93 4.32 4.84
C GLY A 67 3.87 4.77 3.72
N ALA A 68 4.75 3.88 3.27
CA ALA A 68 5.63 4.10 2.13
C ALA A 68 4.85 4.17 0.81
N PHE A 69 3.85 3.31 0.64
CA PHE A 69 2.96 3.32 -0.54
C PHE A 69 2.08 4.59 -0.62
N ILE A 70 1.63 5.11 0.52
CA ILE A 70 0.71 6.28 0.58
C ILE A 70 1.48 7.61 0.57
N GLY A 71 2.81 7.60 0.57
CA GLY A 71 3.64 8.81 0.42
C GLY A 71 3.65 9.75 1.64
N LYS A 72 3.12 9.34 2.80
CA LYS A 72 2.95 10.24 3.95
C LYS A 72 4.14 10.41 4.90
N LYS A 73 5.16 9.53 4.92
CA LYS A 73 6.44 9.72 5.66
C LYS A 73 7.50 8.71 5.23
N LYS A 74 8.72 9.17 4.87
CA LYS A 74 9.95 8.38 4.61
C LYS A 74 9.74 7.11 3.74
N GLY A 75 8.79 7.18 2.78
CA GLY A 75 8.48 6.13 1.84
C GLY A 75 9.57 5.99 0.77
N PHE A 76 9.22 5.40 -0.30
CA PHE A 76 10.07 5.28 -1.48
C PHE A 76 10.53 6.66 -1.93
N LYS A 77 11.80 6.99 -1.67
CA LYS A 77 12.34 8.34 -1.86
C LYS A 77 12.33 8.76 -3.32
N GLN A 78 12.77 7.86 -4.19
CA GLN A 78 12.89 8.12 -5.61
C GLN A 78 12.66 6.86 -6.41
N ALA A 79 11.84 6.97 -7.47
CA ALA A 79 11.70 5.95 -8.47
C ALA A 79 12.92 5.94 -9.39
N VAL A 80 13.37 4.75 -9.76
CA VAL A 80 14.59 4.56 -10.54
C VAL A 80 14.46 3.41 -11.52
N PHE A 81 15.15 3.52 -12.66
CA PHE A 81 15.53 2.38 -13.47
C PHE A 81 16.78 1.75 -12.90
N VAL A 82 16.83 0.43 -12.84
CA VAL A 82 17.96 -0.34 -12.37
C VAL A 82 18.42 -1.26 -13.50
N LYS A 83 19.62 -1.05 -13.94
CA LYS A 83 20.27 -1.93 -14.93
C LYS A 83 20.67 -3.24 -14.27
N ILE A 84 20.25 -4.38 -14.83
CA ILE A 84 20.43 -5.69 -14.18
C ILE A 84 21.85 -6.22 -14.38
N PHE A 85 22.43 -5.98 -15.57
CA PHE A 85 23.78 -6.38 -15.95
C PHE A 85 24.43 -5.29 -16.80
N ASP A 86 25.75 -5.21 -16.81
CA ASP A 86 26.51 -4.20 -17.52
C ASP A 86 26.14 -4.07 -19.01
N ASN A 87 25.91 -5.19 -19.67
CA ASN A 87 25.61 -5.25 -21.12
C ASN A 87 24.09 -5.50 -21.36
N SER A 88 23.25 -5.37 -20.36
CA SER A 88 21.81 -5.60 -20.52
C SER A 88 21.13 -4.35 -21.07
N THR A 89 20.24 -4.55 -22.04
CA THR A 89 19.26 -3.55 -22.47
C THR A 89 17.99 -3.57 -21.61
N ILE A 90 17.89 -4.55 -20.67
CA ILE A 90 16.74 -4.71 -19.79
C ILE A 90 17.01 -3.97 -18.48
N GLU A 91 16.11 -3.09 -18.14
CA GLU A 91 16.10 -2.38 -16.85
C GLU A 91 14.87 -2.76 -16.05
N ARG A 92 14.96 -2.68 -14.74
CA ARG A 92 13.85 -2.85 -13.83
C ARG A 92 13.49 -1.54 -13.17
N ILE A 93 12.20 -1.34 -12.96
CA ILE A 93 11.70 -0.17 -12.22
C ILE A 93 11.66 -0.52 -10.72
N GLY A 94 12.23 0.37 -9.92
CA GLY A 94 12.28 0.19 -8.47
C GLY A 94 12.33 1.52 -7.74
N PHE A 95 12.59 1.46 -6.44
CA PHE A 95 12.65 2.63 -5.57
C PHE A 95 13.87 2.56 -4.66
N ILE A 96 14.58 3.67 -4.54
CA ILE A 96 15.61 3.80 -3.52
C ILE A 96 14.93 3.85 -2.15
N THR A 97 15.29 2.89 -1.30
CA THR A 97 14.74 2.79 0.07
C THR A 97 15.72 3.29 1.11
N ASN A 98 17.00 3.05 0.92
CA ASN A 98 18.04 3.51 1.83
C ASN A 98 19.36 3.79 1.09
N GLU A 99 19.98 4.92 1.41
CA GLU A 99 21.28 5.33 0.88
C GLU A 99 22.43 5.21 1.90
N ASP A 100 22.10 5.20 3.20
CA ASP A 100 23.09 5.01 4.25
C ASP A 100 23.14 3.55 4.69
N LEU A 101 24.11 2.82 4.16
CA LEU A 101 24.30 1.39 4.41
C LEU A 101 25.45 1.11 5.39
N LYS A 102 25.93 2.12 6.10
CA LYS A 102 27.04 1.97 7.06
C LYS A 102 26.78 0.93 8.13
N LYS A 103 25.53 0.85 8.62
CA LYS A 103 25.12 -0.17 9.61
C LYS A 103 25.19 -1.59 9.08
N LEU A 104 25.11 -1.79 7.78
CA LEU A 104 25.24 -3.08 7.11
C LEU A 104 26.69 -3.39 6.71
N LYS A 105 27.65 -2.51 7.05
CA LYS A 105 29.07 -2.62 6.65
C LYS A 105 29.26 -2.72 5.14
N ILE A 106 28.37 -2.09 4.38
CA ILE A 106 28.43 -2.05 2.91
C ILE A 106 29.22 -0.79 2.51
N ASN A 107 30.11 -0.95 1.54
CA ASN A 107 30.95 0.13 1.03
C ASN A 107 30.11 1.28 0.45
N GLU A 108 30.67 2.49 0.50
CA GLU A 108 30.07 3.69 -0.10
C GLU A 108 29.85 3.50 -1.62
N GLY A 109 28.91 4.24 -2.16
CA GLY A 109 28.55 4.14 -3.59
C GLY A 109 27.46 3.12 -3.91
N ARG A 110 26.92 2.42 -2.89
CA ARG A 110 25.80 1.49 -3.02
C ARG A 110 24.58 1.99 -2.28
N VAL A 111 23.40 1.61 -2.76
CA VAL A 111 22.09 1.93 -2.16
C VAL A 111 21.20 0.71 -2.12
N LEU A 112 20.22 0.71 -1.22
CA LEU A 112 19.15 -0.29 -1.24
C LEU A 112 18.08 0.14 -2.23
N VAL A 113 17.71 -0.77 -3.12
CA VAL A 113 16.63 -0.59 -4.07
C VAL A 113 15.62 -1.71 -3.89
N TYR A 114 14.37 -1.32 -3.68
CA TYR A 114 13.23 -2.23 -3.65
C TYR A 114 12.57 -2.26 -5.02
N ILE A 115 12.41 -3.45 -5.59
CA ILE A 115 11.76 -3.69 -6.87
C ILE A 115 10.45 -4.42 -6.61
N PRO A 116 9.29 -3.74 -6.67
CA PRO A 116 7.97 -4.36 -6.47
C PRO A 116 7.63 -5.33 -7.60
N HIS A 117 6.81 -6.32 -7.29
CA HIS A 117 6.19 -7.18 -8.29
C HIS A 117 4.85 -6.59 -8.75
N SER A 118 4.51 -6.81 -10.03
CA SER A 118 3.18 -6.47 -10.56
C SER A 118 2.11 -7.39 -9.97
N TYR A 119 0.91 -6.85 -9.76
CA TYR A 119 -0.26 -7.57 -9.22
C TYR A 119 -0.04 -8.25 -7.87
N ASN A 120 0.98 -7.82 -7.10
CA ASN A 120 1.33 -8.45 -5.84
C ASN A 120 1.84 -7.40 -4.81
N PHE A 121 1.72 -7.72 -3.51
CA PHE A 121 2.26 -6.92 -2.41
C PHE A 121 3.67 -7.35 -2.00
N SER A 122 4.40 -7.99 -2.87
CA SER A 122 5.78 -8.44 -2.65
C SER A 122 6.76 -7.76 -3.60
N GLY A 123 8.04 -7.94 -3.37
CA GLY A 123 9.12 -7.42 -4.21
C GLY A 123 10.46 -7.95 -3.76
N ASN A 124 11.49 -7.60 -4.50
CA ASN A 124 12.86 -7.95 -4.20
C ASN A 124 13.63 -6.73 -3.69
N LEU A 125 14.50 -6.94 -2.71
CA LEU A 125 15.40 -5.92 -2.19
C LEU A 125 16.83 -6.22 -2.65
N TYR A 126 17.47 -5.23 -3.28
CA TYR A 126 18.81 -5.35 -3.80
C TYR A 126 19.73 -4.27 -3.26
N VAL A 127 21.00 -4.61 -3.12
CA VAL A 127 22.09 -3.64 -2.94
C VAL A 127 22.68 -3.37 -4.31
N VAL A 128 22.54 -2.13 -4.80
CA VAL A 128 22.91 -1.75 -6.15
C VAL A 128 23.95 -0.64 -6.11
N GLU A 129 24.93 -0.68 -7.00
CA GLU A 129 25.88 0.43 -7.19
C GLU A 129 25.17 1.59 -7.89
N LYS A 130 25.43 2.82 -7.44
CA LYS A 130 24.79 4.02 -8.01
C LYS A 130 24.97 4.19 -9.50
N LYS A 131 26.05 3.67 -10.07
CA LYS A 131 26.32 3.73 -11.52
C LYS A 131 25.29 2.97 -12.39
N TYR A 132 24.57 2.00 -11.79
CA TYR A 132 23.52 1.21 -12.47
C TYR A 132 22.12 1.74 -12.27
N ILE A 133 22.01 2.94 -11.71
CA ILE A 133 20.72 3.53 -11.33
C ILE A 133 20.51 4.82 -12.11
N THR A 134 19.38 4.90 -12.81
CA THR A 134 18.93 6.11 -13.49
C THR A 134 17.65 6.63 -12.82
N PRO A 135 17.61 7.87 -12.31
CA PRO A 135 16.41 8.45 -11.72
C PRO A 135 15.27 8.55 -12.74
N ILE A 136 14.04 8.32 -12.27
CA ILE A 136 12.80 8.55 -13.01
C ILE A 136 12.24 9.88 -12.57
N ASP A 137 12.00 10.82 -13.51
CA ASP A 137 11.38 12.13 -13.22
C ASP A 137 9.85 12.00 -13.18
N ALA A 138 9.37 11.29 -12.16
CA ALA A 138 7.96 11.12 -11.89
C ALA A 138 7.73 10.86 -10.40
N SER A 139 6.52 11.09 -9.94
CA SER A 139 6.19 10.82 -8.55
C SER A 139 6.27 9.32 -8.23
N SER A 140 6.80 8.96 -7.06
CA SER A 140 6.88 7.56 -6.64
C SER A 140 5.50 6.88 -6.62
N SER A 141 4.42 7.65 -6.40
CA SER A 141 3.05 7.13 -6.41
C SER A 141 2.59 6.73 -7.81
N GLU A 142 2.92 7.52 -8.84
CA GLU A 142 2.57 7.21 -10.23
C GLU A 142 3.37 6.02 -10.74
N VAL A 143 4.67 6.00 -10.45
CA VAL A 143 5.53 4.86 -10.80
C VAL A 143 5.03 3.58 -10.11
N MET A 144 4.60 3.68 -8.84
CA MET A 144 4.04 2.52 -8.13
C MET A 144 2.76 2.02 -8.77
N LYS A 145 1.84 2.92 -9.17
CA LYS A 145 0.62 2.53 -9.91
C LYS A 145 0.97 1.78 -11.21
N LEU A 146 1.95 2.30 -11.94
CA LEU A 146 2.43 1.67 -13.17
C LEU A 146 2.95 0.25 -12.91
N ILE A 147 3.82 0.06 -11.90
CA ILE A 147 4.37 -1.25 -11.55
C ILE A 147 3.26 -2.22 -11.14
N VAL A 148 2.40 -1.81 -10.19
CA VAL A 148 1.35 -2.68 -9.63
C VAL A 148 0.35 -3.10 -10.69
N SER A 149 0.04 -2.23 -11.66
CA SER A 149 -0.84 -2.54 -12.77
C SER A 149 -0.18 -3.35 -13.90
N GLY A 150 1.11 -3.71 -13.77
CA GLY A 150 1.84 -4.39 -14.84
C GLY A 150 2.10 -3.53 -16.06
N GLY A 151 2.15 -2.19 -15.89
CA GLY A 151 2.37 -1.25 -16.97
C GLY A 151 1.10 -0.79 -17.70
N VAL A 152 -0.09 -1.24 -17.27
CA VAL A 152 -1.37 -0.89 -17.92
C VAL A 152 -1.90 0.49 -17.51
N ALA A 153 -1.56 0.96 -16.30
CA ALA A 153 -2.00 2.27 -15.83
C ALA A 153 -1.36 3.39 -16.67
N GLU A 154 -2.17 4.34 -17.11
CA GLU A 154 -1.69 5.53 -17.81
C GLU A 154 -0.82 6.40 -16.89
N PHE A 155 0.27 6.89 -17.47
CA PHE A 155 1.17 7.84 -16.84
C PHE A 155 0.62 9.25 -17.07
N ASN A 156 -0.09 9.79 -16.11
CA ASN A 156 -0.47 11.19 -16.16
C ASN A 156 0.76 12.04 -15.84
N GLN A 157 1.41 12.54 -16.87
CA GLN A 157 2.34 13.66 -16.69
C GLN A 157 1.49 14.84 -16.18
N SER A 158 1.50 15.05 -14.87
CA SER A 158 1.01 16.32 -14.32
C SER A 158 1.90 17.40 -14.90
N GLU A 159 1.28 18.22 -15.76
CA GLU A 159 1.89 19.45 -16.27
C GLU A 159 2.54 20.19 -15.09
N LYS A 160 3.86 20.37 -15.17
CA LYS A 160 4.56 21.37 -14.34
C LYS A 160 3.88 22.68 -14.64
N LYS A 161 3.05 23.18 -13.72
CA LYS A 161 2.68 24.60 -13.72
C LYS A 161 3.98 25.38 -13.50
N GLU A 162 4.37 26.08 -14.56
CA GLU A 162 5.34 27.16 -14.52
C GLU A 162 4.92 28.24 -13.51
#